data_964cbc233a766637fc3e21ade090327a
#
_entry.id   964cbc233a766637fc3e21ade090327a
#
_cell.length_a   1.000
_cell.length_b   1.000
_cell.length_c   1.000
_cell.angle_alpha   90.00
_cell.angle_beta   90.00
_cell.angle_gamma   90.00
#
_symmetry.space_group_name_H-M   'P 1'
#
loop_
_entity.id
_entity.type
_entity.pdbx_description
1 polymer ?
#
loop_
_entity_poly.entity_id
_entity_poly.type
_entity_poly.pdbx_seq_one_letter_code
_entity_poly.pdbx_strand_id
1 'polypeptide(L)'
;MRTFLRKTVLFALTLVPLGAAAQYYDLGQAPASIRWKQIRTPWNRFIFPESYQGQALRLMKYLDTIRPVIGHGFRYGPMRMPVVMHTQNFASNGLVMWAPKRMELIVPPNIETCAEPWLKQLATHEYRHSVQFNNTNRHFIKALSYVVGQQGSLVGAPLLP
;
A
#
# COMPACT_ATOMS: atom_id res chain seq x y z
N MET A 1 24.32 15.44 37.93
CA MET A 1 24.02 16.18 36.68
C MET A 1 23.67 15.26 35.49
N ARG A 2 24.46 14.24 35.18
CA ARG A 2 24.19 13.30 34.07
C ARG A 2 22.90 12.48 34.22
N THR A 3 22.56 12.02 35.39
CA THR A 3 21.34 11.26 35.67
C THR A 3 20.06 12.08 35.59
N PHE A 4 20.13 13.34 35.99
CA PHE A 4 19.02 14.28 35.90
C PHE A 4 18.73 14.59 34.42
N LEU A 5 19.77 14.90 33.66
CA LEU A 5 19.64 15.17 32.21
C LEU A 5 19.04 13.96 31.45
N ARG A 6 19.48 12.74 31.77
CA ARG A 6 18.89 11.51 31.20
C ARG A 6 17.39 11.35 31.50
N LYS A 7 16.97 11.61 32.74
CA LYS A 7 15.56 11.53 33.13
C LYS A 7 14.73 12.61 32.45
N THR A 8 15.26 13.82 32.30
CA THR A 8 14.57 14.92 31.62
C THR A 8 14.43 14.64 30.12
N VAL A 9 15.46 14.10 29.47
CA VAL A 9 15.40 13.70 28.04
C VAL A 9 14.42 12.55 27.82
N LEU A 10 14.39 11.54 28.69
CA LEU A 10 13.41 10.46 28.61
C LEU A 10 11.98 10.97 28.82
N PHE A 11 11.78 11.88 29.77
CA PHE A 11 10.47 12.49 30.02
C PHE A 11 10.02 13.40 28.87
N ALA A 12 10.93 14.18 28.29
CA ALA A 12 10.65 15.00 27.12
C ALA A 12 10.29 14.16 25.88
N LEU A 13 10.93 13.00 25.70
CA LEU A 13 10.61 12.03 24.64
C LEU A 13 9.22 11.40 24.81
N THR A 14 8.73 11.24 26.04
CA THR A 14 7.38 10.73 26.30
C THR A 14 6.29 11.81 26.14
N LEU A 15 6.68 13.09 26.21
CA LEU A 15 5.77 14.22 26.02
C LEU A 15 5.69 14.71 24.56
N VAL A 16 6.53 14.19 23.67
CA VAL A 16 6.29 14.39 22.25
C VAL A 16 4.98 13.68 21.94
N PRO A 17 3.86 14.41 21.71
CA PRO A 17 2.67 13.78 21.21
C PRO A 17 3.09 13.21 19.86
N LEU A 18 3.24 11.91 19.78
CA LEU A 18 3.18 11.19 18.53
C LEU A 18 1.75 11.43 18.02
N GLY A 19 1.49 12.62 17.56
CA GLY A 19 0.41 12.90 16.65
C GLY A 19 0.68 12.06 15.41
N ALA A 20 0.52 10.76 15.55
CA ALA A 20 0.31 9.88 14.45
C ALA A 20 -1.06 10.27 13.87
N ALA A 21 -1.07 11.39 13.14
CA ALA A 21 -2.06 11.59 12.11
C ALA A 21 -1.84 10.42 11.15
N ALA A 22 -2.41 9.27 11.49
CA ALA A 22 -2.59 8.21 10.53
C ALA A 22 -3.30 8.91 9.37
N GLN A 23 -2.63 8.97 8.21
CA GLN A 23 -3.27 9.48 7.00
C GLN A 23 -4.44 8.55 6.72
N TYR A 24 -5.58 8.89 7.29
CA TYR A 24 -6.83 8.19 7.07
C TYR A 24 -7.37 8.70 5.74
N TYR A 25 -6.99 8.02 4.68
CA TYR A 25 -7.67 8.20 3.42
C TYR A 25 -9.04 7.55 3.56
N ASP A 26 -10.07 8.38 3.66
CA ASP A 26 -11.45 7.92 3.63
C ASP A 26 -11.79 7.46 2.21
N LEU A 27 -11.57 6.19 1.96
CA LEU A 27 -11.98 5.53 0.71
C LEU A 27 -13.47 5.17 0.70
N GLY A 28 -14.21 5.68 1.67
CA GLY A 28 -15.58 5.30 1.95
C GLY A 28 -15.66 4.02 2.77
N GLN A 29 -16.67 3.93 3.61
CA GLN A 29 -16.92 2.74 4.39
C GLN A 29 -17.69 1.73 3.54
N ALA A 30 -17.14 0.53 3.43
CA ALA A 30 -17.86 -0.57 2.81
C ALA A 30 -19.03 -1.00 3.71
N PRO A 31 -20.24 -1.25 3.16
CA PRO A 31 -21.37 -1.74 3.94
C PRO A 31 -21.03 -3.01 4.73
N ALA A 32 -21.48 -3.10 5.97
CA ALA A 32 -21.23 -4.24 6.85
C ALA A 32 -21.79 -5.57 6.30
N SER A 33 -22.73 -5.50 5.35
CA SER A 33 -23.32 -6.66 4.67
C SER A 33 -22.40 -7.32 3.65
N ILE A 34 -21.28 -6.70 3.29
CA ILE A 34 -20.36 -7.26 2.30
C ILE A 34 -19.64 -8.46 2.89
N ARG A 35 -19.75 -9.59 2.21
CA ARG A 35 -18.96 -10.79 2.50
C ARG A 35 -17.63 -10.69 1.80
N TRP A 36 -16.56 -10.55 2.58
CA TRP A 36 -15.19 -10.48 2.09
C TRP A 36 -14.60 -11.88 1.93
N LYS A 37 -13.92 -12.10 0.82
CA LYS A 37 -13.09 -13.28 0.56
C LYS A 37 -11.65 -12.89 0.35
N GLN A 38 -10.74 -13.85 0.56
CA GLN A 38 -9.33 -13.66 0.26
C GLN A 38 -8.75 -14.84 -0.50
N ILE A 39 -7.85 -14.54 -1.41
CA ILE A 39 -7.03 -15.53 -2.11
C ILE A 39 -5.57 -15.11 -1.97
N ARG A 40 -4.69 -16.09 -1.78
CA ARG A 40 -3.25 -15.85 -1.66
C ARG A 40 -2.54 -16.45 -2.85
N THR A 41 -1.62 -15.67 -3.43
CA THR A 41 -0.61 -16.15 -4.36
C THR A 41 0.78 -16.09 -3.67
N PRO A 42 1.83 -16.63 -4.28
CA PRO A 42 3.19 -16.46 -3.76
C PRO A 42 3.61 -14.99 -3.57
N TRP A 43 2.94 -14.07 -4.29
CA TRP A 43 3.33 -12.67 -4.39
C TRP A 43 2.41 -11.69 -3.68
N ASN A 44 1.09 -11.96 -3.69
CA ASN A 44 0.10 -11.04 -3.19
C ASN A 44 -1.01 -11.76 -2.41
N ARG A 45 -1.73 -11.00 -1.61
CA ARG A 45 -2.96 -11.44 -0.95
C ARG A 45 -4.10 -10.56 -1.46
N PHE A 46 -4.98 -11.12 -2.26
CA PHE A 46 -6.16 -10.42 -2.77
C PHE A 46 -7.30 -10.52 -1.76
N ILE A 47 -7.93 -9.38 -1.47
CA ILE A 47 -9.08 -9.24 -0.57
C ILE A 47 -10.17 -8.55 -1.40
N PHE A 48 -11.31 -9.18 -1.54
CA PHE A 48 -12.37 -8.72 -2.42
C PHE A 48 -13.76 -9.15 -1.94
N PRO A 49 -14.83 -8.42 -2.32
CA PRO A 49 -16.19 -8.86 -2.09
C PRO A 49 -16.50 -10.19 -2.82
N GLU A 50 -17.24 -11.09 -2.19
CA GLU A 50 -17.60 -12.40 -2.76
C GLU A 50 -18.21 -12.30 -4.15
N SER A 51 -19.06 -11.31 -4.37
CA SER A 51 -19.69 -11.03 -5.68
C SER A 51 -18.68 -10.71 -6.79
N TYR A 52 -17.45 -10.34 -6.43
CA TYR A 52 -16.39 -9.92 -7.37
C TYR A 52 -15.31 -10.99 -7.61
N GLN A 53 -15.53 -12.21 -7.14
CA GLN A 53 -14.56 -13.31 -7.19
C GLN A 53 -14.01 -13.57 -8.60
N GLY A 54 -14.88 -13.59 -9.62
CA GLY A 54 -14.46 -13.86 -11.00
C GLY A 54 -13.48 -12.79 -11.55
N GLN A 55 -13.73 -11.52 -11.23
CA GLN A 55 -12.86 -10.43 -11.64
C GLN A 55 -11.56 -10.39 -10.84
N ALA A 56 -11.64 -10.66 -9.54
CA ALA A 56 -10.47 -10.77 -8.68
C ALA A 56 -9.50 -11.87 -9.16
N LEU A 57 -10.01 -13.02 -9.56
CA LEU A 57 -9.21 -14.10 -10.14
C LEU A 57 -8.54 -13.71 -11.46
N ARG A 58 -9.25 -13.00 -12.32
CA ARG A 58 -8.68 -12.49 -13.59
C ARG A 58 -7.58 -11.46 -13.32
N LEU A 59 -7.83 -10.53 -12.41
CA LEU A 59 -6.84 -9.52 -12.03
C LEU A 59 -5.61 -10.15 -11.39
N MET A 60 -5.79 -11.12 -10.50
CA MET A 60 -4.72 -11.86 -9.86
C MET A 60 -3.79 -12.52 -10.89
N LYS A 61 -4.37 -13.27 -11.85
CA LYS A 61 -3.60 -13.88 -12.94
C LYS A 61 -2.86 -12.83 -13.77
N TYR A 62 -3.51 -11.72 -14.05
CA TYR A 62 -2.91 -10.61 -14.79
C TYR A 62 -1.70 -10.02 -14.06
N LEU A 63 -1.83 -9.67 -12.78
CA LEU A 63 -0.72 -9.12 -12.00
C LEU A 63 0.44 -10.10 -11.84
N ASP A 64 0.16 -11.38 -11.66
CA ASP A 64 1.19 -12.42 -11.62
C ASP A 64 1.93 -12.54 -12.98
N THR A 65 1.20 -12.39 -14.10
CA THR A 65 1.78 -12.43 -15.45
C THR A 65 2.67 -11.22 -15.73
N ILE A 66 2.25 -10.02 -15.37
CA ILE A 66 3.03 -8.80 -15.65
C ILE A 66 4.17 -8.56 -14.65
N ARG A 67 4.18 -9.29 -13.54
CA ARG A 67 5.16 -9.11 -12.47
C ARG A 67 6.62 -9.07 -12.93
N PRO A 68 7.12 -9.97 -13.77
CA PRO A 68 8.52 -9.94 -14.22
C PRO A 68 8.82 -8.71 -15.08
N VAL A 69 7.84 -8.21 -15.83
CA VAL A 69 8.01 -7.09 -16.76
C VAL A 69 7.84 -5.74 -16.07
N ILE A 70 6.90 -5.63 -15.13
CA ILE A 70 6.57 -4.36 -14.46
C ILE A 70 7.75 -3.78 -13.67
N GLY A 71 8.69 -4.63 -13.24
CA GLY A 71 9.92 -4.25 -12.56
C GLY A 71 11.08 -3.84 -13.47
N HIS A 72 10.89 -3.89 -14.82
CA HIS A 72 11.96 -3.56 -15.74
C HIS A 72 12.50 -2.14 -15.52
N GLY A 73 13.82 -2.00 -15.50
CA GLY A 73 14.50 -0.74 -15.21
C GLY A 73 14.70 -0.45 -13.70
N PHE A 74 14.21 -1.33 -12.82
CA PHE A 74 14.42 -1.22 -11.38
C PHE A 74 15.22 -2.40 -10.84
N ARG A 75 15.95 -2.18 -9.74
CA ARG A 75 16.75 -3.23 -9.09
C ARG A 75 15.88 -4.31 -8.44
N TYR A 76 14.74 -3.91 -7.89
CA TYR A 76 13.80 -4.79 -7.21
C TYR A 76 12.43 -4.73 -7.87
N GLY A 77 11.77 -5.88 -8.00
CA GLY A 77 10.40 -5.96 -8.50
C GLY A 77 9.35 -5.49 -7.48
N PRO A 78 8.06 -5.71 -7.78
CA PRO A 78 6.97 -5.29 -6.90
C PRO A 78 7.07 -5.88 -5.49
N MET A 79 6.70 -5.09 -4.48
CA MET A 79 6.58 -5.57 -3.10
C MET A 79 5.47 -6.60 -2.97
N ARG A 80 5.64 -7.52 -2.02
CA ARG A 80 4.52 -8.34 -1.54
C ARG A 80 3.61 -7.50 -0.66
N MET A 81 2.34 -7.42 -1.01
CA MET A 81 1.36 -6.65 -0.25
C MET A 81 -0.07 -7.17 -0.44
N PRO A 82 -0.98 -6.87 0.49
CA PRO A 82 -2.40 -7.04 0.25
C PRO A 82 -2.88 -6.15 -0.89
N VAL A 83 -3.75 -6.69 -1.74
CA VAL A 83 -4.48 -5.96 -2.77
C VAL A 83 -5.96 -6.02 -2.38
N VAL A 84 -6.53 -4.89 -2.04
CA VAL A 84 -7.93 -4.76 -1.61
C VAL A 84 -8.74 -4.16 -2.74
N MET A 85 -9.85 -4.79 -3.08
CA MET A 85 -10.75 -4.33 -4.14
C MET A 85 -12.04 -3.77 -3.53
N HIS A 86 -12.30 -2.49 -3.77
CA HIS A 86 -13.50 -1.78 -3.33
C HIS A 86 -14.48 -1.64 -4.49
N THR A 87 -15.70 -2.11 -4.31
CA THR A 87 -16.72 -2.14 -5.37
C THR A 87 -17.88 -1.18 -5.12
N GLN A 88 -17.89 -0.48 -3.99
CA GLN A 88 -19.02 0.33 -3.52
C GLN A 88 -18.72 1.84 -3.51
N ASN A 89 -17.63 2.26 -4.09
CA ASN A 89 -17.26 3.67 -4.17
C ASN A 89 -17.56 4.23 -5.57
N PHE A 90 -17.95 5.50 -5.65
CA PHE A 90 -18.22 6.19 -6.92
C PHE A 90 -16.96 6.80 -7.56
N ALA A 91 -15.90 6.98 -6.78
CA ALA A 91 -14.64 7.49 -7.30
C ALA A 91 -13.80 6.33 -7.85
N SER A 92 -13.49 6.38 -9.15
CA SER A 92 -12.55 5.46 -9.78
C SER A 92 -11.13 5.88 -9.44
N ASN A 93 -10.43 5.13 -8.60
CA ASN A 93 -9.08 5.45 -8.17
C ASN A 93 -8.32 4.21 -7.68
N GLY A 94 -7.00 4.32 -7.60
CA GLY A 94 -6.14 3.36 -6.95
C GLY A 94 -5.22 4.04 -5.96
N LEU A 95 -4.66 3.26 -5.06
CA LEU A 95 -3.76 3.77 -4.05
C LEU A 95 -2.79 2.67 -3.60
N VAL A 96 -1.51 2.97 -3.60
CA VAL A 96 -0.50 2.15 -2.92
C VAL A 96 -0.05 2.87 -1.65
N MET A 97 -0.31 2.23 -0.52
CA MET A 97 0.10 2.76 0.79
C MET A 97 1.33 2.03 1.30
N TRP A 98 2.21 2.80 1.92
CA TRP A 98 3.41 2.27 2.55
C TRP A 98 3.14 1.78 3.98
N ALA A 99 2.31 2.49 4.73
CA ALA A 99 2.09 2.22 6.14
C ALA A 99 0.59 2.35 6.52
N PRO A 100 -0.12 1.27 6.78
CA PRO A 100 0.28 -0.13 6.54
C PRO A 100 0.36 -0.47 5.05
N LYS A 101 1.30 -1.36 4.69
CA LYS A 101 1.51 -1.76 3.30
C LYS A 101 0.27 -2.40 2.70
N ARG A 102 -0.28 -1.78 1.67
CA ARG A 102 -1.40 -2.32 0.89
C ARG A 102 -1.57 -1.56 -0.42
N MET A 103 -2.21 -2.21 -1.36
CA MET A 103 -2.75 -1.59 -2.56
C MET A 103 -4.26 -1.64 -2.46
N GLU A 104 -4.91 -0.52 -2.72
CA GLU A 104 -6.37 -0.44 -2.77
C GLU A 104 -6.80 -0.05 -4.17
N LEU A 105 -7.74 -0.79 -4.73
CA LEU A 105 -8.28 -0.57 -6.06
C LEU A 105 -9.78 -0.32 -5.95
N ILE A 106 -10.21 0.85 -6.37
CA ILE A 106 -11.63 1.19 -6.50
C ILE A 106 -12.06 0.79 -7.90
N VAL A 107 -12.83 -0.30 -7.95
CA VAL A 107 -13.08 -1.06 -9.16
C VAL A 107 -14.07 -0.45 -10.16
N PRO A 108 -15.09 0.37 -9.76
CA PRO A 108 -15.98 0.97 -10.72
C PRO A 108 -15.22 1.72 -11.82
N PRO A 109 -15.59 1.55 -13.09
CA PRO A 109 -14.85 2.13 -14.20
C PRO A 109 -14.95 3.66 -14.20
N ASN A 110 -13.88 4.30 -14.64
CA ASN A 110 -13.91 5.72 -14.96
C ASN A 110 -14.78 5.95 -16.21
N ILE A 111 -15.36 7.14 -16.31
CA ILE A 111 -16.19 7.56 -17.45
C ILE A 111 -15.32 7.76 -18.71
N GLU A 112 -14.03 7.99 -18.54
CA GLU A 112 -13.08 8.15 -19.64
C GLU A 112 -12.84 6.84 -20.36
N THR A 113 -12.86 6.89 -21.69
CA THR A 113 -12.55 5.74 -22.55
C THR A 113 -11.06 5.46 -22.55
N CYS A 114 -10.68 4.29 -22.06
CA CYS A 114 -9.31 3.83 -22.06
C CYS A 114 -9.12 2.75 -23.14
N ALA A 115 -7.94 2.71 -23.75
CA ALA A 115 -7.58 1.70 -24.76
C ALA A 115 -7.56 0.27 -24.19
N GLU A 116 -7.36 0.12 -22.89
CA GLU A 116 -7.43 -1.14 -22.15
C GLU A 116 -8.55 -1.10 -21.10
N PRO A 117 -9.05 -2.27 -20.66
CA PRO A 117 -9.99 -2.32 -19.56
C PRO A 117 -9.49 -1.56 -18.32
N TRP A 118 -10.28 -0.63 -17.82
CA TRP A 118 -9.94 0.28 -16.72
C TRP A 118 -9.20 -0.41 -15.56
N LEU A 119 -9.73 -1.54 -15.09
CA LEU A 119 -9.16 -2.24 -13.95
C LEU A 119 -7.73 -2.75 -14.20
N LYS A 120 -7.41 -3.16 -15.42
CA LYS A 120 -6.05 -3.57 -15.79
C LYS A 120 -5.10 -2.39 -15.79
N GLN A 121 -5.53 -1.28 -16.40
CA GLN A 121 -4.74 -0.05 -16.47
C GLN A 121 -4.46 0.48 -15.07
N LEU A 122 -5.49 0.61 -14.23
CA LEU A 122 -5.36 1.04 -12.85
C LEU A 122 -4.41 0.14 -12.06
N ALA A 123 -4.64 -1.17 -12.12
CA ALA A 123 -3.83 -2.13 -11.38
C ALA A 123 -2.37 -2.14 -11.84
N THR A 124 -2.11 -1.95 -13.13
CA THR A 124 -0.74 -1.82 -13.66
C THR A 124 -0.06 -0.57 -13.13
N HIS A 125 -0.78 0.56 -13.12
CA HIS A 125 -0.30 1.82 -12.58
C HIS A 125 0.09 1.68 -11.11
N GLU A 126 -0.82 1.18 -10.27
CA GLU A 126 -0.58 0.98 -8.85
C GLU A 126 0.53 -0.06 -8.59
N TYR A 127 0.58 -1.10 -9.40
CA TYR A 127 1.62 -2.11 -9.26
C TYR A 127 3.02 -1.54 -9.57
N ARG A 128 3.11 -0.57 -10.48
CA ARG A 128 4.35 0.18 -10.74
C ARG A 128 4.77 1.01 -9.54
N HIS A 129 3.83 1.66 -8.84
CA HIS A 129 4.12 2.34 -7.57
C HIS A 129 4.67 1.39 -6.51
N SER A 130 4.19 0.16 -6.45
CA SER A 130 4.75 -0.84 -5.53
C SER A 130 6.21 -1.19 -5.84
N VAL A 131 6.62 -1.14 -7.12
CA VAL A 131 8.03 -1.29 -7.54
C VAL A 131 8.84 -0.08 -7.08
N GLN A 132 8.35 1.13 -7.31
CA GLN A 132 9.02 2.37 -6.90
C GLN A 132 9.28 2.36 -5.40
N PHE A 133 8.26 2.08 -4.59
CA PHE A 133 8.40 1.99 -3.14
C PHE A 133 9.39 0.92 -2.70
N ASN A 134 9.43 -0.24 -3.36
CA ASN A 134 10.38 -1.29 -3.02
C ASN A 134 11.83 -0.87 -3.30
N ASN A 135 12.04 0.01 -4.26
CA ASN A 135 13.36 0.51 -4.63
C ASN A 135 13.80 1.73 -3.81
N THR A 136 12.85 2.49 -3.26
CA THR A 136 13.13 3.61 -2.36
C THR A 136 13.46 3.11 -0.95
N ASN A 137 12.99 1.93 -0.56
CA ASN A 137 13.18 1.36 0.78
C ASN A 137 14.58 0.77 0.95
N ARG A 138 15.58 1.61 1.18
CA ARG A 138 16.98 1.22 1.34
C ARG A 138 17.38 1.03 2.81
N HIS A 139 18.55 0.47 3.01
CA HIS A 139 19.15 -0.01 4.27
C HIS A 139 18.71 0.72 5.55
N PHE A 140 18.88 2.04 5.61
CA PHE A 140 18.52 2.84 6.78
C PHE A 140 17.01 2.90 7.02
N ILE A 141 16.23 3.15 5.98
CA ILE A 141 14.77 3.22 6.05
C ILE A 141 14.20 1.87 6.47
N LYS A 142 14.78 0.78 5.94
CA LYS A 142 14.38 -0.58 6.32
C LYS A 142 14.71 -0.86 7.78
N ALA A 143 15.89 -0.48 8.26
CA ALA A 143 16.26 -0.61 9.67
C ALA A 143 15.34 0.22 10.58
N LEU A 144 15.04 1.45 10.18
CA LEU A 144 14.11 2.32 10.90
C LEU A 144 12.71 1.73 10.99
N SER A 145 12.23 1.09 9.91
CA SER A 145 10.93 0.44 9.90
C SER A 145 10.81 -0.78 10.84
N TYR A 146 11.91 -1.42 11.18
CA TYR A 146 11.94 -2.48 12.19
C TYR A 146 11.87 -1.95 13.63
N VAL A 147 12.44 -0.76 13.88
CA VAL A 147 12.53 -0.16 15.21
C VAL A 147 11.27 0.65 15.54
N VAL A 148 10.79 1.45 14.60
CA VAL A 148 9.70 2.43 14.79
C VAL A 148 8.41 2.00 14.07
N GLY A 149 8.41 0.83 13.44
CA GLY A 149 7.29 0.35 12.63
C GLY A 149 7.31 0.95 11.21
N GLN A 150 6.36 0.52 10.39
CA GLN A 150 6.31 0.91 8.97
C GLN A 150 6.22 2.43 8.77
N GLN A 151 5.66 3.17 9.72
CA GLN A 151 5.54 4.63 9.65
C GLN A 151 6.87 5.35 9.81
N GLY A 152 7.83 4.76 10.50
CA GLY A 152 9.18 5.33 10.63
C GLY A 152 9.89 5.52 9.29
N SER A 153 9.53 4.73 8.29
CA SER A 153 10.07 4.88 6.94
C SER A 153 9.60 6.16 6.22
N LEU A 154 8.44 6.71 6.60
CA LEU A 154 7.94 7.97 6.04
C LEU A 154 8.76 9.17 6.53
N VAL A 155 9.28 9.09 7.74
CA VAL A 155 10.13 10.15 8.33
C VAL A 155 11.53 10.16 7.71
N GLY A 156 12.04 9.00 7.30
CA GLY A 156 13.35 8.87 6.68
C GLY A 156 13.39 9.17 5.18
N ALA A 157 12.24 9.18 4.50
CA ALA A 157 12.17 9.38 3.06
C ALA A 157 12.69 10.75 2.58
N PRO A 158 12.45 11.87 3.27
CA PRO A 158 12.98 13.18 2.91
C PRO A 158 14.50 13.35 3.13
N LEU A 159 15.15 12.42 3.86
CA LEU A 159 16.56 12.50 4.23
C LEU A 159 17.49 11.80 3.22
N LEU A 160 16.94 11.29 2.13
CA LEU A 160 17.74 10.67 1.07
C LEU A 160 17.85 11.62 -0.12
N PRO A 161 19.07 11.86 -0.64
CA PRO A 161 19.29 12.63 -1.85
C PRO A 161 18.74 11.94 -3.08
#